data_fe6c9144a7d0148689f37b32122a98c7
#
_entry.id   fe6c9144a7d0148689f37b32122a98c7
#
_cell.length_a   1.000
_cell.length_b   1.000
_cell.length_c   1.000
_cell.angle_alpha   90.00
_cell.angle_beta   90.00
_cell.angle_gamma   90.00
#
_symmetry.space_group_name_H-M   'P 1'
#
loop_
_entity.id
_entity.type
_entity.pdbx_description
1 polymer ?
#
loop_
_entity_poly.entity_id
_entity_poly.type
_entity_poly.pdbx_seq_one_letter_code
_entity_poly.pdbx_strand_id
1 'polypeptide(L)'
;MSNALGTIVPVKDVVKIAHARGIPVLVDGSQGAVHLPVDVQDLGCDFYVFTGHKVYGPTGIGVLWAKYDHLVAMRPFNGGGEMIREVSRDVVTYGDPPHKFEAGTPAIVEAVGLGAAIDYVNSIGKERIAAHEADLTAYAQEKLREINSLRLIGTARGKGPVISFELKGAHAHDVATVIDRQGIAVRAGTHCVMPLLERFNVTATCRASFGMYNTREEVDHLAQALLKARDLFA
;
A
#
# COMPACT_ATOMS: atom_id res chain seq x y z
N MET A 1 1.00 5.90 3.05
CA MET A 1 0.66 6.31 1.67
C MET A 1 -0.73 5.77 1.31
N SER A 2 -1.56 6.57 0.62
CA SER A 2 -2.90 6.16 0.17
C SER A 2 -2.82 5.15 -0.98
N ASN A 3 -3.58 4.06 -0.86
CA ASN A 3 -3.70 3.05 -1.91
C ASN A 3 -4.55 3.51 -3.12
N ALA A 4 -5.36 4.55 -2.95
CA ALA A 4 -6.20 5.07 -4.03
C ALA A 4 -5.59 6.28 -4.73
N LEU A 5 -5.03 7.23 -3.98
CA LEU A 5 -4.57 8.50 -4.52
C LEU A 5 -3.04 8.62 -4.60
N GLY A 6 -2.31 7.72 -3.98
CA GLY A 6 -0.86 7.82 -3.84
C GLY A 6 -0.41 8.90 -2.83
N THR A 7 -1.31 9.67 -2.24
CA THR A 7 -0.97 10.73 -1.28
C THR A 7 -0.12 10.20 -0.14
N ILE A 8 1.03 10.81 0.09
CA ILE A 8 1.91 10.49 1.21
C ILE A 8 1.46 11.31 2.40
N VAL A 9 1.00 10.61 3.45
CA VAL A 9 0.53 11.23 4.70
C VAL A 9 1.74 11.68 5.52
N PRO A 10 1.74 12.89 6.11
CA PRO A 10 2.80 13.37 6.99
C PRO A 10 2.74 12.68 8.35
N VAL A 11 3.13 11.41 8.41
CA VAL A 11 2.99 10.54 9.60
C VAL A 11 3.67 11.11 10.81
N LYS A 12 4.88 11.68 10.68
CA LYS A 12 5.61 12.30 11.80
C LYS A 12 4.81 13.42 12.48
N ASP A 13 4.13 14.25 11.69
CA ASP A 13 3.32 15.34 12.23
C ASP A 13 2.08 14.78 12.94
N VAL A 14 1.45 13.75 12.37
CA VAL A 14 0.32 13.06 13.00
C VAL A 14 0.74 12.45 14.33
N VAL A 15 1.87 11.73 14.37
CA VAL A 15 2.44 11.15 15.59
C VAL A 15 2.69 12.22 16.64
N LYS A 16 3.35 13.32 16.27
CA LYS A 16 3.62 14.44 17.20
C LYS A 16 2.34 15.01 17.81
N ILE A 17 1.29 15.21 17.01
CA ILE A 17 0.01 15.74 17.48
C ILE A 17 -0.70 14.75 18.41
N ALA A 18 -0.66 13.46 18.08
CA ALA A 18 -1.29 12.40 18.88
C ALA A 18 -0.56 12.21 20.22
N HIS A 19 0.76 12.12 20.19
CA HIS A 19 1.59 11.94 21.39
C HIS A 19 1.49 13.12 22.35
N ALA A 20 1.34 14.35 21.85
CA ALA A 20 1.06 15.51 22.71
C ALA A 20 -0.24 15.38 23.54
N ARG A 21 -1.09 14.40 23.19
CA ARG A 21 -2.35 14.07 23.87
C ARG A 21 -2.34 12.68 24.53
N GLY A 22 -1.18 12.02 24.59
CA GLY A 22 -1.06 10.67 25.12
C GLY A 22 -1.73 9.58 24.28
N ILE A 23 -1.96 9.84 22.98
CA ILE A 23 -2.65 8.90 22.06
C ILE A 23 -1.60 8.11 21.27
N PRO A 24 -1.57 6.76 21.37
CA PRO A 24 -0.70 5.95 20.55
C PRO A 24 -1.14 5.93 19.08
N VAL A 25 -0.17 5.75 18.17
CA VAL A 25 -0.41 5.78 16.72
C VAL A 25 -0.01 4.46 16.08
N LEU A 26 -0.98 3.82 15.41
CA LEU A 26 -0.76 2.71 14.52
C LEU A 26 -0.75 3.21 13.06
N VAL A 27 0.28 2.83 12.32
CA VAL A 27 0.43 3.16 10.90
C VAL A 27 0.19 1.91 10.06
N ASP A 28 -0.84 1.94 9.21
CA ASP A 28 -0.92 0.99 8.09
C ASP A 28 0.11 1.42 7.03
N GLY A 29 1.21 0.70 7.03
CA GLY A 29 2.34 0.92 6.14
C GLY A 29 2.33 0.06 4.88
N SER A 30 1.23 -0.66 4.58
CA SER A 30 1.19 -1.63 3.48
C SER A 30 1.56 -1.05 2.11
N GLN A 31 1.31 0.22 1.87
CA GLN A 31 1.80 0.92 0.67
C GLN A 31 3.17 1.59 0.93
N GLY A 32 3.36 2.16 2.11
CA GLY A 32 4.62 2.84 2.45
C GLY A 32 5.82 1.90 2.44
N ALA A 33 5.67 0.68 2.99
CA ALA A 33 6.75 -0.31 3.06
C ALA A 33 7.29 -0.73 1.67
N VAL A 34 6.47 -0.63 0.63
CA VAL A 34 6.87 -0.97 -0.75
C VAL A 34 7.64 0.19 -1.39
N HIS A 35 7.06 1.38 -1.35
CA HIS A 35 7.41 2.51 -2.21
C HIS A 35 8.31 3.56 -1.54
N LEU A 36 8.46 3.50 -0.22
CA LEU A 36 9.18 4.51 0.54
C LEU A 36 10.29 3.88 1.38
N PRO A 37 11.42 4.56 1.58
CA PRO A 37 12.34 4.21 2.65
C PRO A 37 11.64 4.50 4.00
N VAL A 38 11.42 3.47 4.79
CA VAL A 38 10.72 3.56 6.08
C VAL A 38 11.66 3.17 7.21
N ASP A 39 11.81 4.06 8.17
CA ASP A 39 12.38 3.80 9.48
C ASP A 39 11.32 4.06 10.54
N VAL A 40 10.89 3.02 11.24
CA VAL A 40 9.83 3.10 12.26
C VAL A 40 10.24 3.91 13.48
N GLN A 41 11.54 3.94 13.79
CA GLN A 41 12.07 4.76 14.89
C GLN A 41 12.04 6.24 14.52
N ASP A 42 12.46 6.57 13.30
CA ASP A 42 12.39 7.94 12.76
C ASP A 42 10.94 8.44 12.57
N LEU A 43 10.01 7.55 12.20
CA LEU A 43 8.58 7.87 12.17
C LEU A 43 8.01 8.15 13.57
N GLY A 44 8.57 7.52 14.62
CA GLY A 44 8.17 7.67 16.01
C GLY A 44 6.82 7.01 16.35
N CYS A 45 6.19 6.28 15.43
CA CYS A 45 4.91 5.62 15.67
C CYS A 45 5.02 4.51 16.73
N ASP A 46 3.90 4.08 17.26
CA ASP A 46 3.84 3.05 18.29
C ASP A 46 3.67 1.65 17.71
N PHE A 47 2.98 1.59 16.55
CA PHE A 47 2.74 0.38 15.77
C PHE A 47 2.90 0.66 14.28
N TYR A 48 3.44 -0.30 13.55
CA TYR A 48 3.55 -0.26 12.09
C TYR A 48 3.22 -1.63 11.51
N VAL A 49 2.28 -1.69 10.56
CA VAL A 49 1.86 -2.95 9.95
C VAL A 49 2.04 -2.91 8.45
N PHE A 50 2.47 -4.04 7.87
CA PHE A 50 2.52 -4.22 6.43
C PHE A 50 2.29 -5.68 6.02
N THR A 51 2.02 -5.90 4.75
CA THR A 51 1.73 -7.22 4.18
C THR A 51 2.81 -7.66 3.19
N GLY A 52 3.18 -8.95 3.26
CA GLY A 52 4.26 -9.52 2.46
C GLY A 52 4.03 -9.43 0.96
N HIS A 53 2.81 -9.74 0.49
CA HIS A 53 2.50 -9.77 -0.95
C HIS A 53 2.63 -8.40 -1.66
N LYS A 54 2.63 -7.29 -0.93
CA LYS A 54 2.89 -5.98 -1.52
C LYS A 54 4.38 -5.64 -1.57
N VAL A 55 5.21 -6.25 -0.73
CA VAL A 55 6.67 -6.06 -0.70
C VAL A 55 7.37 -7.13 -1.55
N TYR A 56 6.77 -7.48 -2.70
CA TYR A 56 7.25 -8.49 -3.63
C TYR A 56 7.40 -9.89 -3.02
N GLY A 57 6.88 -10.11 -1.83
CA GLY A 57 6.88 -11.37 -1.10
C GLY A 57 5.63 -12.23 -1.33
N PRO A 58 5.52 -13.36 -0.65
CA PRO A 58 4.39 -14.26 -0.78
C PRO A 58 3.11 -13.68 -0.15
N THR A 59 1.96 -14.26 -0.53
CA THR A 59 0.70 -14.09 0.17
C THR A 59 0.73 -14.85 1.51
N GLY A 60 -0.25 -14.62 2.38
CA GLY A 60 -0.41 -15.38 3.63
C GLY A 60 0.46 -14.92 4.79
N ILE A 61 1.28 -13.88 4.61
CA ILE A 61 2.13 -13.32 5.68
C ILE A 61 2.03 -11.80 5.73
N GLY A 62 2.08 -11.26 6.93
CA GLY A 62 2.25 -9.85 7.24
C GLY A 62 3.06 -9.66 8.51
N VAL A 63 3.49 -8.44 8.74
CA VAL A 63 4.33 -8.08 9.90
C VAL A 63 3.68 -6.95 10.66
N LEU A 64 3.58 -7.09 11.97
CA LEU A 64 3.32 -6.01 12.91
C LEU A 64 4.58 -5.72 13.70
N TRP A 65 5.12 -4.53 13.53
CA TRP A 65 6.11 -3.96 14.44
C TRP A 65 5.42 -3.09 15.48
N ALA A 66 5.87 -3.17 16.71
CA ALA A 66 5.40 -2.28 17.78
C ALA A 66 6.49 -2.00 18.80
N LYS A 67 6.36 -0.89 19.54
CA LYS A 67 7.18 -0.64 20.74
C LYS A 67 6.94 -1.72 21.78
N TYR A 68 8.01 -2.25 22.36
CA TYR A 68 7.98 -3.43 23.24
C TYR A 68 7.02 -3.28 24.43
N ASP A 69 7.00 -2.10 25.06
CA ASP A 69 6.14 -1.83 26.23
C ASP A 69 4.66 -1.97 25.92
N HIS A 70 4.24 -1.59 24.71
CA HIS A 70 2.87 -1.81 24.26
C HIS A 70 2.56 -3.30 24.11
N LEU A 71 3.48 -4.06 23.53
CA LEU A 71 3.31 -5.51 23.37
C LEU A 71 3.24 -6.23 24.72
N VAL A 72 4.04 -5.81 25.69
CA VAL A 72 3.99 -6.37 27.06
C VAL A 72 2.62 -6.11 27.70
N ALA A 73 2.09 -4.89 27.57
CA ALA A 73 0.83 -4.49 28.18
C ALA A 73 -0.42 -5.08 27.49
N MET A 74 -0.34 -5.41 26.19
CA MET A 74 -1.47 -5.94 25.43
C MET A 74 -1.74 -7.41 25.77
N ARG A 75 -3.02 -7.80 25.65
CA ARG A 75 -3.42 -9.22 25.65
C ARG A 75 -3.25 -9.79 24.25
N PRO A 76 -2.91 -11.09 24.10
CA PRO A 76 -2.92 -11.74 22.80
C PRO A 76 -4.35 -11.79 22.21
N PHE A 77 -4.44 -11.72 20.90
CA PHE A 77 -5.71 -11.80 20.18
C PHE A 77 -6.15 -13.25 19.99
N ASN A 78 -5.23 -14.12 19.59
CA ASN A 78 -5.45 -15.55 19.43
C ASN A 78 -4.76 -16.32 20.55
N GLY A 79 -5.27 -17.53 20.88
CA GLY A 79 -4.62 -18.50 21.75
C GLY A 79 -4.25 -19.76 20.97
N GLY A 80 -3.12 -20.40 21.33
CA GLY A 80 -2.64 -21.59 20.65
C GLY A 80 -1.32 -22.10 21.23
N GLY A 81 -0.72 -23.08 20.58
CA GLY A 81 0.60 -23.59 20.93
C GLY A 81 1.68 -22.52 20.80
N GLU A 82 2.83 -22.76 21.40
CA GLU A 82 4.07 -21.96 21.38
C GLU A 82 3.99 -20.59 22.08
N MET A 83 2.79 -19.99 22.23
CA MET A 83 2.61 -18.66 22.80
C MET A 83 2.22 -18.64 24.29
N ILE A 84 1.96 -19.79 24.88
CA ILE A 84 1.54 -19.96 26.27
C ILE A 84 2.72 -20.42 27.15
N ARG A 85 2.72 -20.03 28.45
CA ARG A 85 3.62 -20.56 29.47
C ARG A 85 2.93 -21.63 30.30
N GLU A 86 1.73 -21.35 30.76
CA GLU A 86 0.96 -22.24 31.62
C GLU A 86 -0.52 -22.16 31.26
N VAL A 87 -1.16 -23.31 31.29
CA VAL A 87 -2.63 -23.43 31.18
C VAL A 87 -3.12 -24.31 32.32
N SER A 88 -3.96 -23.75 33.18
CA SER A 88 -4.71 -24.47 34.17
C SER A 88 -6.21 -24.24 33.95
N ARG A 89 -7.04 -24.87 34.82
CA ARG A 89 -8.51 -24.70 34.73
C ARG A 89 -8.94 -23.22 34.82
N ASP A 90 -8.27 -22.45 35.64
CA ASP A 90 -8.69 -21.09 36.00
C ASP A 90 -7.72 -20.01 35.53
N VAL A 91 -6.52 -20.37 35.08
CA VAL A 91 -5.44 -19.42 34.74
C VAL A 91 -4.75 -19.83 33.43
N VAL A 92 -4.56 -18.86 32.56
CA VAL A 92 -3.71 -18.95 31.36
C VAL A 92 -2.65 -17.86 31.44
N THR A 93 -1.39 -18.24 31.36
CA THR A 93 -0.27 -17.31 31.23
C THR A 93 0.42 -17.44 29.89
N TYR A 94 0.95 -16.33 29.40
CA TYR A 94 1.48 -16.24 28.03
C TYR A 94 2.98 -16.03 28.06
N GLY A 95 3.63 -16.37 26.95
CA GLY A 95 5.02 -16.07 26.69
C GLY A 95 5.28 -14.57 26.57
N ASP A 96 6.54 -14.21 26.37
CA ASP A 96 6.91 -12.83 26.10
C ASP A 96 6.72 -12.46 24.63
N PRO A 97 6.53 -11.18 24.30
CA PRO A 97 6.58 -10.76 22.91
C PRO A 97 7.95 -11.11 22.26
N PRO A 98 7.99 -11.48 20.97
CA PRO A 98 6.88 -11.48 20.01
C PRO A 98 6.00 -12.73 20.08
N HIS A 99 6.49 -13.85 20.65
CA HIS A 99 5.81 -15.16 20.66
C HIS A 99 4.40 -15.13 21.26
N LYS A 100 4.18 -14.26 22.25
CA LYS A 100 2.87 -14.00 22.85
C LYS A 100 1.74 -13.74 21.83
N PHE A 101 2.08 -13.24 20.64
CA PHE A 101 1.11 -12.90 19.57
C PHE A 101 1.13 -13.86 18.41
N GLU A 102 1.92 -14.92 18.45
CA GLU A 102 2.12 -15.90 17.39
C GLU A 102 1.57 -17.25 17.80
N ALA A 103 0.25 -17.42 17.69
CA ALA A 103 -0.45 -18.62 18.15
C ALA A 103 -0.36 -19.77 17.12
N GLY A 104 0.22 -20.89 17.54
CA GLY A 104 0.39 -22.09 16.72
C GLY A 104 1.60 -22.02 15.79
N THR A 105 1.73 -23.05 14.94
CA THR A 105 2.83 -23.12 13.94
C THR A 105 2.77 -21.91 13.01
N PRO A 106 3.86 -21.12 12.89
CA PRO A 106 3.86 -19.94 12.04
C PRO A 106 3.87 -20.30 10.56
N ALA A 107 3.59 -19.32 9.70
CA ALA A 107 3.67 -19.43 8.24
C ALA A 107 5.15 -19.50 7.79
N ILE A 108 5.80 -20.67 7.98
CA ILE A 108 7.26 -20.86 7.84
C ILE A 108 7.74 -20.58 6.42
N VAL A 109 7.05 -21.15 5.43
CA VAL A 109 7.42 -21.00 4.00
C VAL A 109 7.30 -19.54 3.57
N GLU A 110 6.20 -18.90 3.97
CA GLU A 110 5.93 -17.51 3.66
C GLU A 110 6.92 -16.57 4.37
N ALA A 111 7.35 -16.90 5.58
CA ALA A 111 8.35 -16.11 6.32
C ALA A 111 9.71 -16.16 5.61
N VAL A 112 10.16 -17.35 5.17
CA VAL A 112 11.39 -17.51 4.38
C VAL A 112 11.28 -16.77 3.05
N GLY A 113 10.13 -16.89 2.36
CA GLY A 113 9.87 -16.18 1.11
C GLY A 113 9.85 -14.66 1.26
N LEU A 114 9.27 -14.15 2.37
CA LEU A 114 9.30 -12.72 2.66
C LEU A 114 10.72 -12.22 2.95
N GLY A 115 11.52 -13.00 3.68
CA GLY A 115 12.95 -12.71 3.92
C GLY A 115 13.70 -12.54 2.60
N ALA A 116 13.57 -13.51 1.69
CA ALA A 116 14.18 -13.46 0.36
C ALA A 116 13.74 -12.23 -0.46
N ALA A 117 12.44 -11.86 -0.39
CA ALA A 117 11.92 -10.68 -1.06
C ALA A 117 12.51 -9.37 -0.48
N ILE A 118 12.65 -9.28 0.83
CA ILE A 118 13.28 -8.13 1.50
C ILE A 118 14.75 -8.01 1.09
N ASP A 119 15.49 -9.11 1.05
CA ASP A 119 16.89 -9.13 0.61
C ASP A 119 17.02 -8.67 -0.85
N TYR A 120 16.11 -9.12 -1.72
CA TYR A 120 16.06 -8.68 -3.11
C TYR A 120 15.81 -7.17 -3.23
N VAL A 121 14.80 -6.64 -2.55
CA VAL A 121 14.49 -5.20 -2.53
C VAL A 121 15.68 -4.39 -1.99
N ASN A 122 16.32 -4.86 -0.93
CA ASN A 122 17.50 -4.21 -0.34
C ASN A 122 18.70 -4.24 -1.30
N SER A 123 18.89 -5.30 -2.09
CA SER A 123 19.96 -5.38 -3.09
C SER A 123 19.81 -4.34 -4.20
N ILE A 124 18.59 -3.96 -4.55
CA ILE A 124 18.28 -2.88 -5.47
C ILE A 124 18.48 -1.52 -4.79
N GLY A 125 17.99 -1.38 -3.56
CA GLY A 125 18.01 -0.17 -2.74
C GLY A 125 16.70 0.60 -2.80
N LYS A 126 16.07 0.82 -1.65
CA LYS A 126 14.76 1.48 -1.55
C LYS A 126 14.74 2.91 -2.05
N GLU A 127 15.80 3.65 -1.85
CA GLU A 127 15.95 5.03 -2.36
C GLU A 127 15.97 5.07 -3.89
N ARG A 128 16.62 4.08 -4.54
CA ARG A 128 16.65 3.98 -6.00
C ARG A 128 15.27 3.59 -6.55
N ILE A 129 14.59 2.67 -5.89
CA ILE A 129 13.21 2.28 -6.23
C ILE A 129 12.30 3.51 -6.12
N ALA A 130 12.32 4.21 -5.00
CA ALA A 130 11.50 5.40 -4.77
C ALA A 130 11.78 6.51 -5.80
N ALA A 131 13.04 6.75 -6.16
CA ALA A 131 13.43 7.74 -7.17
C ALA A 131 12.91 7.35 -8.57
N HIS A 132 13.06 6.08 -8.97
CA HIS A 132 12.54 5.56 -10.23
C HIS A 132 11.02 5.69 -10.32
N GLU A 133 10.31 5.27 -9.28
CA GLU A 133 8.85 5.35 -9.22
C GLU A 133 8.33 6.80 -9.21
N ALA A 134 9.06 7.71 -8.57
CA ALA A 134 8.74 9.13 -8.58
C ALA A 134 8.89 9.75 -9.98
N ASP A 135 9.96 9.40 -10.72
CA ASP A 135 10.18 9.82 -12.10
C ASP A 135 9.06 9.30 -13.03
N LEU A 136 8.73 8.01 -12.95
CA LEU A 136 7.63 7.42 -13.71
C LEU A 136 6.28 8.07 -13.39
N THR A 137 6.02 8.36 -12.11
CA THR A 137 4.78 9.00 -11.68
C THR A 137 4.65 10.41 -12.24
N ALA A 138 5.74 11.18 -12.23
CA ALA A 138 5.78 12.51 -12.79
C ALA A 138 5.52 12.49 -14.31
N TYR A 139 6.23 11.61 -15.01
CA TYR A 139 6.06 11.40 -16.45
C TYR A 139 4.63 10.96 -16.80
N ALA A 140 4.08 10.00 -16.08
CA ALA A 140 2.73 9.53 -16.30
C ALA A 140 1.67 10.63 -16.05
N GLN A 141 1.85 11.45 -15.01
CA GLN A 141 0.95 12.57 -14.76
C GLN A 141 0.99 13.62 -15.88
N GLU A 142 2.16 13.89 -16.44
CA GLU A 142 2.31 14.79 -17.58
C GLU A 142 1.55 14.25 -18.80
N LYS A 143 1.86 13.02 -19.20
CA LYS A 143 1.22 12.35 -20.35
C LYS A 143 -0.29 12.24 -20.21
N LEU A 144 -0.77 11.85 -19.06
CA LEU A 144 -2.21 11.68 -18.84
C LEU A 144 -2.98 13.00 -18.79
N ARG A 145 -2.35 14.12 -18.42
CA ARG A 145 -2.96 15.47 -18.47
C ARG A 145 -3.17 15.98 -19.89
N GLU A 146 -2.42 15.48 -20.87
CA GLU A 146 -2.59 15.84 -22.29
C GLU A 146 -3.92 15.28 -22.88
N ILE A 147 -4.54 14.31 -22.21
CA ILE A 147 -5.82 13.70 -22.63
C ILE A 147 -6.99 14.52 -22.07
N ASN A 148 -7.55 15.42 -22.86
CA ASN A 148 -8.55 16.41 -22.42
C ASN A 148 -9.81 15.82 -21.74
N SER A 149 -10.19 14.58 -22.08
CA SER A 149 -11.34 13.88 -21.49
C SER A 149 -11.01 13.10 -20.22
N LEU A 150 -9.73 13.08 -19.81
CA LEU A 150 -9.27 12.38 -18.62
C LEU A 150 -9.19 13.32 -17.43
N ARG A 151 -9.83 12.95 -16.32
CA ARG A 151 -9.74 13.65 -15.06
C ARG A 151 -8.87 12.85 -14.08
N LEU A 152 -7.74 13.40 -13.67
CA LEU A 152 -6.92 12.81 -12.61
C LEU A 152 -7.55 13.08 -11.24
N ILE A 153 -7.66 12.05 -10.41
CA ILE A 153 -8.21 12.13 -9.07
C ILE A 153 -7.06 12.09 -8.06
N GLY A 154 -7.00 13.12 -7.21
CA GLY A 154 -5.91 13.28 -6.24
C GLY A 154 -4.67 13.93 -6.88
N THR A 155 -4.50 15.23 -6.63
CA THR A 155 -3.46 16.08 -7.21
C THR A 155 -2.45 16.57 -6.17
N ALA A 156 -2.32 15.89 -5.04
CA ALA A 156 -1.34 16.23 -4.01
C ALA A 156 0.09 16.18 -4.57
N ARG A 157 0.93 17.12 -4.11
CA ARG A 157 2.36 17.12 -4.45
C ARG A 157 3.07 15.97 -3.73
N GLY A 158 4.14 15.45 -4.32
CA GLY A 158 4.98 14.41 -3.69
C GLY A 158 4.22 13.13 -3.40
N LYS A 159 3.33 12.70 -4.30
CA LYS A 159 2.60 11.44 -4.20
C LYS A 159 3.44 10.25 -4.64
N GLY A 160 3.10 9.06 -4.13
CA GLY A 160 3.69 7.80 -4.56
C GLY A 160 3.13 7.31 -5.91
N PRO A 161 3.61 6.17 -6.41
CA PRO A 161 3.44 5.69 -7.78
C PRO A 161 2.03 5.14 -8.07
N VAL A 162 1.02 5.89 -7.71
CA VAL A 162 -0.41 5.56 -7.90
C VAL A 162 -1.14 6.74 -8.52
N ILE A 163 -1.80 6.52 -9.64
CA ILE A 163 -2.61 7.51 -10.33
C ILE A 163 -4.02 6.97 -10.53
N SER A 164 -5.00 7.58 -9.87
CA SER A 164 -6.42 7.33 -10.11
C SER A 164 -6.97 8.34 -11.10
N PHE A 165 -7.81 7.87 -12.00
CA PHE A 165 -8.41 8.71 -13.04
C PHE A 165 -9.81 8.21 -13.43
N GLU A 166 -10.58 9.10 -14.03
CA GLU A 166 -11.80 8.78 -14.77
C GLU A 166 -11.69 9.29 -16.21
N LEU A 167 -12.33 8.59 -17.12
CA LEU A 167 -12.50 8.99 -18.52
C LEU A 167 -13.94 9.49 -18.69
N LYS A 168 -14.11 10.73 -19.10
CA LYS A 168 -15.44 11.32 -19.30
C LYS A 168 -16.24 10.52 -20.35
N GLY A 169 -17.48 10.17 -19.99
CA GLY A 169 -18.38 9.42 -20.86
C GLY A 169 -18.27 7.90 -20.75
N ALA A 170 -17.31 7.36 -20.00
CA ALA A 170 -17.11 5.93 -19.84
C ALA A 170 -17.01 5.49 -18.37
N HIS A 171 -17.62 4.35 -18.04
CA HIS A 171 -17.49 3.78 -16.71
C HIS A 171 -16.08 3.17 -16.53
N ALA A 172 -15.54 3.23 -15.31
CA ALA A 172 -14.18 2.75 -15.04
C ALA A 172 -13.93 1.29 -15.44
N HIS A 173 -14.91 0.40 -15.26
CA HIS A 173 -14.80 -1.01 -15.68
C HIS A 173 -14.74 -1.17 -17.21
N ASP A 174 -15.49 -0.37 -17.94
CA ASP A 174 -15.50 -0.42 -19.40
C ASP A 174 -14.16 0.07 -19.97
N VAL A 175 -13.64 1.17 -19.42
CA VAL A 175 -12.29 1.68 -19.75
C VAL A 175 -11.24 0.60 -19.46
N ALA A 176 -11.24 0.00 -18.25
CA ALA A 176 -10.30 -1.05 -17.92
C ALA A 176 -10.39 -2.25 -18.86
N THR A 177 -11.60 -2.68 -19.24
CA THR A 177 -11.82 -3.78 -20.18
C THR A 177 -11.27 -3.47 -21.59
N VAL A 178 -11.43 -2.24 -22.05
CA VAL A 178 -10.94 -1.84 -23.39
C VAL A 178 -9.42 -1.78 -23.44
N ILE A 179 -8.78 -1.22 -22.40
CA ILE A 179 -7.31 -1.12 -22.37
C ILE A 179 -6.64 -2.45 -22.04
N ASP A 180 -7.30 -3.34 -21.28
CA ASP A 180 -6.82 -4.71 -21.01
C ASP A 180 -6.59 -5.50 -22.30
N ARG A 181 -7.49 -5.37 -23.27
CA ARG A 181 -7.35 -5.97 -24.62
C ARG A 181 -6.13 -5.45 -25.39
N GLN A 182 -5.51 -4.38 -24.92
CA GLN A 182 -4.29 -3.81 -25.49
C GLN A 182 -3.05 -4.13 -24.62
N GLY A 183 -3.19 -5.04 -23.65
CA GLY A 183 -2.13 -5.46 -22.77
C GLY A 183 -1.86 -4.51 -21.59
N ILE A 184 -2.77 -3.57 -21.30
CA ILE A 184 -2.62 -2.61 -20.21
C ILE A 184 -3.54 -2.99 -19.05
N ALA A 185 -2.95 -3.46 -17.95
CA ALA A 185 -3.66 -3.82 -16.72
C ALA A 185 -3.77 -2.61 -15.78
N VAL A 186 -5.00 -2.22 -15.46
CA VAL A 186 -5.31 -1.24 -14.40
C VAL A 186 -6.36 -1.82 -13.47
N ARG A 187 -6.44 -1.30 -12.26
CA ARG A 187 -7.53 -1.66 -11.36
C ARG A 187 -8.70 -0.69 -11.54
N ALA A 188 -9.91 -1.20 -11.80
CA ALA A 188 -11.13 -0.42 -11.79
C ALA A 188 -11.95 -0.66 -10.53
N GLY A 189 -12.67 0.35 -10.03
CA GLY A 189 -13.60 0.23 -8.93
C GLY A 189 -13.41 1.26 -7.82
N THR A 190 -13.85 0.91 -6.61
CA THR A 190 -13.87 1.82 -5.46
C THR A 190 -12.58 1.85 -4.64
N HIS A 191 -11.62 0.95 -4.91
CA HIS A 191 -10.31 0.86 -4.24
C HIS A 191 -10.40 0.79 -2.70
N CYS A 192 -11.52 0.29 -2.14
CA CYS A 192 -11.83 0.24 -0.71
C CYS A 192 -11.90 1.63 -0.03
N VAL A 193 -12.26 2.69 -0.77
CA VAL A 193 -12.28 4.09 -0.29
C VAL A 193 -13.56 4.83 -0.71
N MET A 194 -14.72 4.19 -0.64
CA MET A 194 -15.99 4.77 -1.11
C MET A 194 -16.27 6.19 -0.55
N PRO A 195 -16.08 6.49 0.75
CA PRO A 195 -16.29 7.85 1.26
C PRO A 195 -15.34 8.88 0.65
N LEU A 196 -14.13 8.47 0.28
CA LEU A 196 -13.17 9.35 -0.40
C LEU A 196 -13.61 9.63 -1.85
N LEU A 197 -14.12 8.62 -2.55
CA LEU A 197 -14.63 8.79 -3.92
C LEU A 197 -15.85 9.70 -3.96
N GLU A 198 -16.75 9.57 -2.98
CA GLU A 198 -17.90 10.46 -2.81
C GLU A 198 -17.47 11.93 -2.69
N ARG A 199 -16.41 12.21 -1.91
CA ARG A 199 -15.84 13.57 -1.80
C ARG A 199 -15.36 14.13 -3.16
N PHE A 200 -14.95 13.28 -4.09
CA PHE A 200 -14.54 13.67 -5.44
C PHE A 200 -15.68 13.63 -6.46
N ASN A 201 -16.91 13.29 -6.03
CA ASN A 201 -18.09 13.09 -6.88
C ASN A 201 -17.84 12.05 -7.97
N VAL A 202 -17.23 10.93 -7.61
CA VAL A 202 -17.02 9.77 -8.48
C VAL A 202 -17.47 8.49 -7.76
N THR A 203 -18.03 7.54 -8.50
CA THR A 203 -18.47 6.25 -7.95
C THR A 203 -17.40 5.16 -8.07
N ALA A 204 -16.52 5.29 -9.04
CA ALA A 204 -15.41 4.40 -9.30
C ALA A 204 -14.34 5.13 -10.10
N THR A 205 -13.10 4.65 -10.03
CA THR A 205 -11.99 5.15 -10.86
C THR A 205 -11.20 3.99 -11.45
N CYS A 206 -10.50 4.24 -12.55
CA CYS A 206 -9.36 3.43 -12.95
C CYS A 206 -8.14 3.88 -12.14
N ARG A 207 -7.28 2.92 -11.75
CA ARG A 207 -6.04 3.19 -11.03
C ARG A 207 -4.86 2.50 -11.71
N ALA A 208 -3.97 3.29 -12.26
CA ALA A 208 -2.64 2.84 -12.66
C ALA A 208 -1.69 2.88 -11.45
N SER A 209 -0.91 1.83 -11.28
CA SER A 209 0.10 1.71 -10.23
C SER A 209 1.42 1.29 -10.88
N PHE A 210 2.51 1.93 -10.48
CA PHE A 210 3.84 1.63 -11.01
C PHE A 210 4.69 0.98 -9.93
N GLY A 211 5.54 0.06 -10.32
CA GLY A 211 6.53 -0.58 -9.47
C GLY A 211 7.92 -0.41 -10.06
N MET A 212 8.92 -0.93 -9.36
CA MET A 212 10.33 -0.81 -9.73
C MET A 212 10.70 -1.39 -11.10
N TYR A 213 9.80 -2.17 -11.72
CA TYR A 213 10.01 -2.84 -13.01
C TYR A 213 9.30 -2.16 -14.18
N ASN A 214 8.46 -1.16 -13.92
CA ASN A 214 7.76 -0.46 -14.99
C ASN A 214 8.67 0.54 -15.71
N THR A 215 8.29 0.87 -16.96
CA THR A 215 9.06 1.74 -17.84
C THR A 215 8.26 2.92 -18.37
N ARG A 216 8.93 3.91 -18.97
CA ARG A 216 8.25 5.05 -19.63
C ARG A 216 7.47 4.62 -20.87
N GLU A 217 7.96 3.61 -21.60
CA GLU A 217 7.27 3.04 -22.76
C GLU A 217 5.92 2.44 -22.36
N GLU A 218 5.82 1.81 -21.19
CA GLU A 218 4.54 1.30 -20.66
C GLU A 218 3.58 2.44 -20.30
N VAL A 219 4.09 3.56 -19.83
CA VAL A 219 3.29 4.78 -19.63
C VAL A 219 2.77 5.34 -20.96
N ASP A 220 3.61 5.37 -22.00
CA ASP A 220 3.20 5.81 -23.33
C ASP A 220 2.13 4.87 -23.92
N HIS A 221 2.27 3.56 -23.71
CA HIS A 221 1.25 2.57 -24.11
C HIS A 221 -0.07 2.79 -23.36
N LEU A 222 -0.03 3.07 -22.05
CA LEU A 222 -1.21 3.42 -21.29
C LEU A 222 -1.92 4.67 -21.86
N ALA A 223 -1.18 5.72 -22.17
CA ALA A 223 -1.73 6.93 -22.73
C ALA A 223 -2.38 6.67 -24.11
N GLN A 224 -1.72 5.91 -24.99
CA GLN A 224 -2.26 5.53 -26.30
C GLN A 224 -3.52 4.66 -26.16
N ALA A 225 -3.54 3.70 -25.25
CA ALA A 225 -4.69 2.85 -24.99
C ALA A 225 -5.89 3.66 -24.49
N LEU A 226 -5.66 4.66 -23.64
CA LEU A 226 -6.70 5.57 -23.16
C LEU A 226 -7.26 6.49 -24.26
N LEU A 227 -6.43 6.95 -25.20
CA LEU A 227 -6.89 7.70 -26.37
C LEU A 227 -7.83 6.85 -27.24
N LYS A 228 -7.49 5.58 -27.49
CA LYS A 228 -8.38 4.66 -28.22
C LYS A 228 -9.66 4.36 -27.46
N ALA A 229 -9.59 4.18 -26.13
CA ALA A 229 -10.77 4.00 -25.30
C ALA A 229 -11.68 5.24 -25.36
N ARG A 230 -11.12 6.45 -25.30
CA ARG A 230 -11.85 7.71 -25.47
C ARG A 230 -12.62 7.73 -26.79
N ASP A 231 -11.95 7.40 -27.90
CA ASP A 231 -12.55 7.46 -29.25
C ASP A 231 -13.67 6.42 -29.42
N LEU A 232 -13.64 5.33 -28.64
CA LEU A 232 -14.70 4.31 -28.62
C LEU A 232 -15.95 4.78 -27.85
N PHE A 233 -15.79 5.63 -26.83
CA PHE A 233 -16.88 6.11 -25.96
C PHE A 233 -17.28 7.58 -26.24
N ALA A 234 -16.74 8.20 -27.29
CA ALA A 234 -17.02 9.59 -27.68
C ALA A 234 -18.40 9.78 -28.36
#